data_b792e7b304b60aca520229fbcff1ce38
#
_entry.id   b792e7b304b60aca520229fbcff1ce38
#
_cell.length_a   1.000
_cell.length_b   1.000
_cell.length_c   1.000
_cell.angle_alpha   90.00
_cell.angle_beta   90.00
_cell.angle_gamma   90.00
#
_symmetry.space_group_name_H-M   'P 1'
#
loop_
_entity.id
_entity.type
_entity.pdbx_description
1 polymer ?
#
loop_
_entity_poly.entity_id
_entity_poly.type
_entity_poly.pdbx_seq_one_letter_code
_entity_poly.pdbx_strand_id
1 'polypeptide(L)'
;MGGTFDPIHNGHLVAASEVAHRFELDEVIFVPTGRPWQKLDEHARVSPPEDRYLMTVIATASNPQFSVSRVDIDRDGDTYTVDTLRDLHELLPDAQLYFITGADALESILSWQDWEELFELARFVGVSRPGYELNAKHLAQHLETMPPDTLQMLEIPALAISSTECRTRAARGRPVWYLVPDGVVQYIAKRKLYRAPQASSPGVSAPGAQRAGGESTAPGAQRAGVEQTKGQV
;
A
#
# COMPACT_ATOMS: atom_id res chain seq x y z
N MET A 1 9.52 -8.51 -4.93
CA MET A 1 9.36 -7.12 -4.44
C MET A 1 8.79 -7.15 -3.03
N GLY A 2 9.61 -6.83 -2.03
CA GLY A 2 9.17 -6.73 -0.63
C GLY A 2 8.60 -5.35 -0.30
N GLY A 3 7.66 -5.29 0.64
CA GLY A 3 7.13 -4.01 1.08
C GLY A 3 6.03 -4.10 2.12
N THR A 4 5.84 -3.02 2.88
CA THR A 4 4.72 -2.98 3.83
C THR A 4 3.36 -2.93 3.11
N PHE A 5 3.29 -2.28 1.93
CA PHE A 5 2.08 -2.13 1.10
C PHE A 5 0.84 -1.66 1.87
N ASP A 6 0.97 -0.55 2.58
CA ASP A 6 -0.09 0.00 3.44
C ASP A 6 -0.56 1.41 3.01
N PRO A 7 -1.34 1.52 1.90
CA PRO A 7 -1.64 0.50 0.91
C PRO A 7 -0.57 0.35 -0.18
N ILE A 8 -0.66 -0.71 -0.95
CA ILE A 8 -0.04 -0.79 -2.26
C ILE A 8 -0.62 0.31 -3.15
N HIS A 9 0.19 0.87 -4.06
CA HIS A 9 -0.22 1.96 -4.94
C HIS A 9 0.39 1.84 -6.35
N ASN A 10 -0.11 2.62 -7.29
CA ASN A 10 0.32 2.54 -8.69
C ASN A 10 1.83 2.75 -8.88
N GLY A 11 2.49 3.51 -8.01
CA GLY A 11 3.95 3.63 -8.03
C GLY A 11 4.69 2.31 -7.81
N HIS A 12 4.18 1.41 -6.95
CA HIS A 12 4.75 0.08 -6.78
C HIS A 12 4.56 -0.79 -8.03
N LEU A 13 3.37 -0.72 -8.64
CA LEU A 13 3.06 -1.52 -9.84
C LEU A 13 3.89 -1.10 -11.04
N VAL A 14 4.09 0.21 -11.22
CA VAL A 14 4.96 0.76 -12.28
C VAL A 14 6.40 0.30 -12.04
N ALA A 15 6.92 0.44 -10.82
CA ALA A 15 8.27 -0.02 -10.49
C ALA A 15 8.46 -1.50 -10.80
N ALA A 16 7.52 -2.35 -10.39
CA ALA A 16 7.56 -3.78 -10.67
C ALA A 16 7.54 -4.10 -12.18
N SER A 17 6.69 -3.40 -12.94
CA SER A 17 6.56 -3.57 -14.39
C SER A 17 7.82 -3.15 -15.15
N GLU A 18 8.41 -2.01 -14.79
CA GLU A 18 9.64 -1.51 -15.39
C GLU A 18 10.82 -2.45 -15.14
N VAL A 19 10.95 -2.94 -13.89
CA VAL A 19 11.99 -3.91 -13.55
C VAL A 19 11.77 -5.23 -14.27
N ALA A 20 10.54 -5.75 -14.31
CA ALA A 20 10.22 -6.99 -15.03
C ALA A 20 10.62 -6.89 -16.49
N HIS A 21 10.30 -5.80 -17.15
CA HIS A 21 10.66 -5.55 -18.55
C HIS A 21 12.18 -5.40 -18.74
N ARG A 22 12.84 -4.59 -17.89
CA ARG A 22 14.28 -4.28 -18.05
C ARG A 22 15.19 -5.48 -17.83
N PHE A 23 14.81 -6.38 -16.92
CA PHE A 23 15.59 -7.57 -16.53
C PHE A 23 15.00 -8.86 -17.11
N GLU A 24 14.00 -8.76 -17.99
CA GLU A 24 13.34 -9.90 -18.65
C GLU A 24 12.90 -10.98 -17.64
N LEU A 25 12.30 -10.51 -16.51
CA LEU A 25 11.87 -11.42 -15.45
C LEU A 25 10.66 -12.24 -15.89
N ASP A 26 10.64 -13.52 -15.53
CA ASP A 26 9.49 -14.40 -15.78
C ASP A 26 8.29 -14.00 -14.92
N GLU A 27 8.55 -13.58 -13.68
CA GLU A 27 7.52 -13.25 -12.68
C GLU A 27 8.01 -12.20 -11.70
N VAL A 28 7.09 -11.37 -11.18
CA VAL A 28 7.34 -10.52 -10.01
C VAL A 28 6.44 -10.96 -8.87
N ILE A 29 7.06 -11.48 -7.82
CA ILE A 29 6.40 -11.89 -6.58
C ILE A 29 6.36 -10.71 -5.62
N PHE A 30 5.17 -10.21 -5.28
CA PHE A 30 4.99 -9.23 -4.22
C PHE A 30 4.93 -9.93 -2.87
N VAL A 31 5.71 -9.46 -1.91
CA VAL A 31 5.77 -10.02 -0.56
C VAL A 31 5.39 -8.95 0.46
N PRO A 32 4.11 -8.88 0.88
CA PRO A 32 3.69 -7.99 1.95
C PRO A 32 4.36 -8.40 3.27
N THR A 33 5.10 -7.49 3.88
CA THR A 33 5.75 -7.69 5.18
C THR A 33 4.74 -8.13 6.24
N GLY A 34 5.00 -9.18 6.99
CA GLY A 34 4.15 -9.62 8.09
C GLY A 34 4.15 -8.59 9.22
N ARG A 35 5.26 -8.49 9.94
CA ARG A 35 5.47 -7.55 11.04
C ARG A 35 6.67 -6.63 10.75
N PRO A 36 6.44 -5.40 10.23
CA PRO A 36 7.51 -4.48 9.86
C PRO A 36 8.14 -3.85 11.10
N TRP A 37 9.25 -4.39 11.59
CA TRP A 37 9.93 -3.90 12.80
C TRP A 37 10.39 -2.43 12.71
N GLN A 38 10.78 -1.96 11.53
CA GLN A 38 11.19 -0.57 11.27
C GLN A 38 10.06 0.47 11.44
N LYS A 39 8.79 0.03 11.50
CA LYS A 39 7.61 0.89 11.59
C LYS A 39 6.84 0.70 12.91
N LEU A 40 7.47 0.05 13.89
CA LEU A 40 6.86 -0.18 15.20
C LEU A 40 6.87 1.05 16.12
N ASP A 41 7.32 2.21 15.64
CA ASP A 41 7.14 3.46 16.38
C ASP A 41 5.66 3.68 16.69
N GLU A 42 5.35 3.94 17.96
CA GLU A 42 4.01 3.96 18.58
C GLU A 42 2.95 4.82 17.87
N HIS A 43 3.36 5.64 16.90
CA HIS A 43 2.49 6.60 16.20
C HIS A 43 2.07 6.14 14.80
N ALA A 44 2.68 5.13 14.20
CA ALA A 44 2.35 4.63 12.87
C ALA A 44 1.55 3.32 12.98
N ARG A 45 0.23 3.41 13.12
CA ARG A 45 -0.64 2.23 13.02
C ARG A 45 -0.57 1.66 11.60
N VAL A 46 0.18 0.58 11.43
CA VAL A 46 0.17 -0.22 10.20
C VAL A 46 -1.11 -1.05 10.17
N SER A 47 -1.76 -1.11 9.02
CA SER A 47 -2.95 -1.96 8.84
C SER A 47 -2.64 -3.44 9.07
N PRO A 48 -3.62 -4.26 9.50
CA PRO A 48 -3.44 -5.68 9.68
C PRO A 48 -2.77 -6.35 8.46
N PRO A 49 -1.89 -7.34 8.65
CA PRO A 49 -1.21 -8.03 7.56
C PRO A 49 -2.16 -8.57 6.49
N GLU A 50 -3.29 -9.14 6.91
CA GLU A 50 -4.30 -9.67 6.00
C GLU A 50 -4.95 -8.58 5.12
N ASP A 51 -5.23 -7.40 5.66
CA ASP A 51 -5.77 -6.29 4.85
C ASP A 51 -4.74 -5.84 3.81
N ARG A 52 -3.44 -5.78 4.17
CA ARG A 52 -2.35 -5.40 3.25
C ARG A 52 -2.12 -6.45 2.16
N TYR A 53 -2.16 -7.73 2.54
CA TYR A 53 -2.10 -8.85 1.61
C TYR A 53 -3.24 -8.79 0.59
N LEU A 54 -4.49 -8.67 1.06
CA LEU A 54 -5.66 -8.62 0.18
C LEU A 54 -5.64 -7.40 -0.75
N MET A 55 -5.20 -6.23 -0.26
CA MET A 55 -5.01 -5.06 -1.14
C MET A 55 -3.94 -5.33 -2.20
N THR A 56 -2.88 -6.06 -1.87
CA THR A 56 -1.82 -6.41 -2.83
C THR A 56 -2.33 -7.42 -3.87
N VAL A 57 -3.07 -8.45 -3.46
CA VAL A 57 -3.72 -9.40 -4.37
C VAL A 57 -4.65 -8.68 -5.35
N ILE A 58 -5.51 -7.79 -4.83
CA ILE A 58 -6.44 -7.01 -5.67
C ILE A 58 -5.67 -6.15 -6.67
N ALA A 59 -4.58 -5.52 -6.24
CA ALA A 59 -3.82 -4.60 -7.07
C ALA A 59 -3.07 -5.31 -8.20
N THR A 60 -2.61 -6.53 -7.98
CA THR A 60 -1.78 -7.30 -8.93
C THR A 60 -2.59 -8.19 -9.87
N ALA A 61 -3.86 -8.47 -9.54
CA ALA A 61 -4.69 -9.47 -10.21
C ALA A 61 -4.86 -9.29 -11.73
N SER A 62 -4.69 -8.08 -12.26
CA SER A 62 -4.82 -7.80 -13.69
C SER A 62 -3.55 -8.06 -14.52
N ASN A 63 -2.40 -8.25 -13.85
CA ASN A 63 -1.13 -8.48 -14.54
C ASN A 63 -0.73 -9.96 -14.40
N PRO A 64 -0.64 -10.74 -15.52
CA PRO A 64 -0.33 -12.16 -15.47
C PRO A 64 1.09 -12.49 -14.99
N GLN A 65 2.02 -11.50 -15.02
CA GLN A 65 3.38 -11.67 -14.51
C GLN A 65 3.49 -11.39 -13.00
N PHE A 66 2.40 -10.93 -12.34
CA PHE A 66 2.45 -10.56 -10.93
C PHE A 66 1.74 -11.59 -10.06
N SER A 67 2.41 -12.03 -9.02
CA SER A 67 1.83 -12.86 -7.96
C SER A 67 2.07 -12.26 -6.57
N VAL A 68 1.47 -12.85 -5.56
CA VAL A 68 1.62 -12.39 -4.17
C VAL A 68 1.91 -13.59 -3.27
N SER A 69 3.02 -13.53 -2.54
CA SER A 69 3.39 -14.55 -1.57
C SER A 69 3.01 -14.16 -0.15
N ARG A 70 2.70 -15.15 0.66
CA ARG A 70 2.37 -15.01 2.09
C ARG A 70 3.55 -15.33 3.02
N VAL A 71 4.72 -15.65 2.50
CA VAL A 71 5.86 -16.15 3.30
C VAL A 71 6.13 -15.31 4.55
N ASP A 72 6.06 -13.98 4.46
CA ASP A 72 6.29 -13.09 5.59
C ASP A 72 5.08 -12.98 6.53
N ILE A 73 3.86 -13.15 6.01
CA ILE A 73 2.64 -13.05 6.82
C ILE A 73 2.45 -14.32 7.65
N ASP A 74 2.80 -15.46 7.08
CA ASP A 74 2.63 -16.76 7.72
C ASP A 74 3.80 -17.12 8.64
N ARG A 75 4.91 -16.35 8.60
CA ARG A 75 6.04 -16.49 9.53
C ARG A 75 5.76 -15.71 10.82
N ASP A 76 5.97 -16.36 11.95
CA ASP A 76 5.91 -15.71 13.26
C ASP A 76 7.11 -14.76 13.47
N GLY A 77 6.88 -13.67 14.20
CA GLY A 77 7.92 -12.73 14.60
C GLY A 77 8.10 -11.54 13.64
N ASP A 78 9.21 -10.85 13.82
CA ASP A 78 9.56 -9.68 13.01
C ASP A 78 10.03 -10.15 11.62
N THR A 79 9.72 -9.36 10.59
CA THR A 79 10.07 -9.69 9.22
C THR A 79 11.40 -9.06 8.84
N TYR A 80 12.37 -9.90 8.46
CA TYR A 80 13.65 -9.49 7.89
C TYR A 80 13.77 -9.95 6.44
N THR A 81 14.39 -9.13 5.61
CA THR A 81 14.55 -9.42 4.17
C THR A 81 15.34 -10.71 3.93
N VAL A 82 16.34 -11.00 4.77
CA VAL A 82 17.15 -12.22 4.66
C VAL A 82 16.28 -13.47 4.81
N ASP A 83 15.38 -13.49 5.79
CA ASP A 83 14.48 -14.64 6.00
C ASP A 83 13.49 -14.80 4.84
N THR A 84 12.98 -13.67 4.31
CA THR A 84 12.14 -13.68 3.11
C THR A 84 12.85 -14.31 1.92
N LEU A 85 14.12 -13.98 1.70
CA LEU A 85 14.91 -14.53 0.59
C LEU A 85 15.26 -16.00 0.81
N ARG A 86 15.57 -16.43 2.04
CA ARG A 86 15.79 -17.84 2.40
C ARG A 86 14.55 -18.68 2.08
N ASP A 87 13.36 -18.24 2.53
CA ASP A 87 12.12 -18.95 2.26
C ASP A 87 11.79 -19.01 0.76
N LEU A 88 12.03 -17.92 0.03
CA LEU A 88 11.82 -17.92 -1.42
C LEU A 88 12.80 -18.84 -2.15
N HIS A 89 14.05 -18.97 -1.70
CA HIS A 89 14.99 -19.95 -2.24
C HIS A 89 14.56 -21.39 -1.99
N GLU A 90 13.98 -21.67 -0.82
CA GLU A 90 13.42 -23.00 -0.53
C GLU A 90 12.23 -23.34 -1.44
N LEU A 91 11.37 -22.34 -1.71
CA LEU A 91 10.20 -22.52 -2.59
C LEU A 91 10.56 -22.56 -4.08
N LEU A 92 11.62 -21.90 -4.49
CA LEU A 92 12.03 -21.70 -5.87
C LEU A 92 13.54 -21.97 -6.04
N PRO A 93 14.00 -23.22 -5.82
CA PRO A 93 15.44 -23.53 -5.73
C PRO A 93 16.24 -23.29 -7.01
N ASP A 94 15.56 -23.30 -8.16
CA ASP A 94 16.20 -23.10 -9.48
C ASP A 94 16.08 -21.65 -9.98
N ALA A 95 15.42 -20.76 -9.22
CA ALA A 95 15.20 -19.38 -9.65
C ALA A 95 16.38 -18.47 -9.29
N GLN A 96 16.75 -17.58 -10.23
CA GLN A 96 17.57 -16.42 -9.92
C GLN A 96 16.69 -15.32 -9.33
N LEU A 97 16.89 -15.00 -8.05
CA LEU A 97 16.12 -13.97 -7.38
C LEU A 97 16.65 -12.56 -7.65
N TYR A 98 15.74 -11.62 -7.91
CA TYR A 98 15.99 -10.18 -7.98
C TYR A 98 15.17 -9.50 -6.88
N PHE A 99 15.83 -8.82 -5.94
CA PHE A 99 15.14 -8.07 -4.89
C PHE A 99 14.92 -6.62 -5.32
N ILE A 100 13.65 -6.26 -5.58
CA ILE A 100 13.24 -4.93 -6.03
C ILE A 100 12.89 -4.07 -4.82
N THR A 101 13.56 -2.92 -4.67
CA THR A 101 13.31 -1.98 -3.58
C THR A 101 13.51 -0.53 -4.03
N GLY A 102 13.01 0.45 -3.23
CA GLY A 102 13.30 1.86 -3.48
C GLY A 102 14.77 2.19 -3.22
N ALA A 103 15.32 3.12 -3.99
CA ALA A 103 16.70 3.54 -3.84
C ALA A 103 17.00 4.12 -2.43
N ASP A 104 16.02 4.80 -1.82
CA ASP A 104 16.11 5.31 -0.45
C ASP A 104 16.29 4.21 0.60
N ALA A 105 15.68 3.05 0.39
CA ALA A 105 15.85 1.91 1.29
C ALA A 105 17.26 1.30 1.19
N LEU A 106 17.88 1.34 0.00
CA LEU A 106 19.25 0.84 -0.20
C LEU A 106 20.31 1.68 0.53
N GLU A 107 20.06 2.96 0.80
CA GLU A 107 20.99 3.78 1.59
C GLU A 107 21.26 3.20 2.99
N SER A 108 20.32 2.45 3.52
CA SER A 108 20.42 1.81 4.84
C SER A 108 20.67 0.30 4.78
N ILE A 109 20.95 -0.28 3.62
CA ILE A 109 21.02 -1.74 3.45
C ILE A 109 22.08 -2.40 4.36
N LEU A 110 23.18 -1.72 4.63
CA LEU A 110 24.24 -2.22 5.54
C LEU A 110 23.79 -2.32 7.01
N SER A 111 22.64 -1.74 7.36
CA SER A 111 22.02 -1.89 8.68
C SER A 111 20.96 -2.99 8.72
N TRP A 112 20.69 -3.65 7.60
CA TRP A 112 19.71 -4.73 7.56
C TRP A 112 20.31 -5.99 8.19
N GLN A 113 19.44 -6.82 8.75
CA GLN A 113 19.81 -8.10 9.35
C GLN A 113 20.55 -8.97 8.33
N ASP A 114 21.74 -9.48 8.71
CA ASP A 114 22.58 -10.37 7.90
C ASP A 114 22.79 -9.83 6.46
N TRP A 115 23.12 -8.54 6.36
CA TRP A 115 23.17 -7.82 5.08
C TRP A 115 24.14 -8.41 4.07
N GLU A 116 25.25 -9.03 4.50
CA GLU A 116 26.20 -9.70 3.61
C GLU A 116 25.53 -10.86 2.87
N GLU A 117 24.74 -11.68 3.56
CA GLU A 117 24.03 -12.81 2.99
C GLU A 117 22.96 -12.40 1.98
N LEU A 118 22.40 -11.20 2.10
CA LEU A 118 21.40 -10.70 1.15
C LEU A 118 21.94 -10.73 -0.29
N PHE A 119 23.20 -10.36 -0.47
CA PHE A 119 23.84 -10.31 -1.80
C PHE A 119 24.25 -11.67 -2.33
N GLU A 120 24.33 -12.69 -1.48
CA GLU A 120 24.50 -14.09 -1.88
C GLU A 120 23.16 -14.69 -2.34
N LEU A 121 22.05 -14.27 -1.70
CA LEU A 121 20.72 -14.79 -1.94
C LEU A 121 20.01 -14.15 -3.14
N ALA A 122 20.29 -12.88 -3.47
CA ALA A 122 19.59 -12.19 -4.56
C ALA A 122 20.45 -11.10 -5.20
N ARG A 123 20.16 -10.78 -6.46
CA ARG A 123 20.59 -9.53 -7.09
C ARG A 123 19.64 -8.41 -6.66
N PHE A 124 20.17 -7.24 -6.37
CA PHE A 124 19.38 -6.10 -5.90
C PHE A 124 19.12 -5.12 -7.02
N VAL A 125 17.87 -4.66 -7.13
CA VAL A 125 17.46 -3.61 -8.06
C VAL A 125 16.87 -2.46 -7.27
N GLY A 126 17.61 -1.36 -7.22
CA GLY A 126 17.18 -0.10 -6.65
C GLY A 126 16.39 0.73 -7.65
N VAL A 127 15.11 0.98 -7.40
CA VAL A 127 14.31 1.84 -8.27
C VAL A 127 14.35 3.28 -7.78
N SER A 128 14.65 4.21 -8.68
CA SER A 128 14.73 5.63 -8.38
C SER A 128 13.83 6.45 -9.30
N ARG A 129 13.55 7.67 -8.87
CA ARG A 129 12.91 8.69 -9.71
C ARG A 129 13.98 9.43 -10.51
N PRO A 130 13.63 10.06 -11.66
CA PRO A 130 14.53 10.90 -12.40
C PRO A 130 15.21 11.96 -11.52
N GLY A 131 16.53 12.07 -11.63
CA GLY A 131 17.34 13.01 -10.88
C GLY A 131 17.61 12.62 -9.42
N TYR A 132 17.30 11.39 -9.01
CA TYR A 132 17.72 10.87 -7.70
C TYR A 132 19.14 10.33 -7.78
N GLU A 133 20.03 10.85 -6.92
CA GLU A 133 21.39 10.35 -6.77
C GLU A 133 21.47 9.49 -5.49
N LEU A 134 21.81 8.22 -5.63
CA LEU A 134 22.03 7.34 -4.49
C LEU A 134 23.24 7.81 -3.68
N ASN A 135 23.01 8.28 -2.46
CA ASN A 135 24.10 8.63 -1.55
C ASN A 135 24.62 7.38 -0.82
N ALA A 136 25.26 6.50 -1.57
CA ALA A 136 25.72 5.20 -1.08
C ALA A 136 27.25 5.11 -0.95
N LYS A 137 27.92 6.18 -0.50
CA LYS A 137 29.40 6.18 -0.34
C LYS A 137 29.90 5.01 0.50
N HIS A 138 29.16 4.64 1.56
CA HIS A 138 29.51 3.49 2.39
C HIS A 138 29.30 2.16 1.66
N LEU A 139 28.23 2.06 0.86
CA LEU A 139 27.93 0.88 0.06
C LEU A 139 28.93 0.69 -1.09
N ALA A 140 29.42 1.78 -1.70
CA ALA A 140 30.35 1.72 -2.82
C ALA A 140 31.62 0.92 -2.50
N GLN A 141 32.18 1.08 -1.29
CA GLN A 141 33.37 0.34 -0.85
C GLN A 141 33.13 -1.18 -0.77
N HIS A 142 31.92 -1.58 -0.35
CA HIS A 142 31.55 -3.00 -0.30
C HIS A 142 31.25 -3.56 -1.70
N LEU A 143 30.60 -2.76 -2.56
CA LEU A 143 30.28 -3.16 -3.94
C LEU A 143 31.54 -3.41 -4.80
N GLU A 144 32.68 -2.73 -4.52
CA GLU A 144 33.94 -2.96 -5.24
C GLU A 144 34.47 -4.39 -5.09
N THR A 145 34.08 -5.08 -4.02
CA THR A 145 34.47 -6.46 -3.74
C THR A 145 33.46 -7.50 -4.16
N MET A 146 32.27 -7.07 -4.61
CA MET A 146 31.16 -7.94 -5.04
C MET A 146 31.14 -8.12 -6.56
N PRO A 147 30.44 -9.17 -7.05
CA PRO A 147 30.19 -9.31 -8.48
C PRO A 147 29.51 -8.07 -9.09
N PRO A 148 29.84 -7.67 -10.33
CA PRO A 148 29.39 -6.40 -10.91
C PRO A 148 27.87 -6.25 -11.04
N ASP A 149 27.11 -7.36 -11.06
CA ASP A 149 25.66 -7.36 -11.22
C ASP A 149 24.90 -7.51 -9.89
N THR A 150 25.60 -7.45 -8.77
CA THR A 150 25.02 -7.66 -7.43
C THR A 150 23.98 -6.59 -7.07
N LEU A 151 24.24 -5.33 -7.43
CA LEU A 151 23.33 -4.20 -7.25
C LEU A 151 23.25 -3.36 -8.52
N GLN A 152 22.04 -3.13 -9.00
CA GLN A 152 21.78 -2.28 -10.15
C GLN A 152 20.75 -1.20 -9.79
N MET A 153 20.96 0.00 -10.35
CA MET A 153 20.01 1.11 -10.20
C MET A 153 19.21 1.25 -11.50
N LEU A 154 17.89 1.38 -11.35
CA LEU A 154 16.98 1.62 -12.46
C LEU A 154 16.17 2.89 -12.23
N GLU A 155 16.34 3.86 -13.11
CA GLU A 155 15.45 5.02 -13.14
C GLU A 155 14.13 4.63 -13.81
N ILE A 156 13.02 4.89 -13.14
CA ILE A 156 11.67 4.57 -13.60
C ILE A 156 10.83 5.83 -13.79
N PRO A 157 9.74 5.78 -14.59
CA PRO A 157 8.81 6.90 -14.69
C PRO A 157 8.33 7.35 -13.31
N ALA A 158 8.52 8.65 -13.00
CA ALA A 158 8.24 9.16 -11.67
C ALA A 158 6.75 9.27 -11.41
N LEU A 159 6.23 8.44 -10.51
CA LEU A 159 4.93 8.66 -9.88
C LEU A 159 5.16 9.17 -8.45
N ALA A 160 4.84 10.44 -8.20
CA ALA A 160 4.95 11.04 -6.87
C ALA A 160 3.82 10.54 -5.95
N ILE A 161 3.73 9.22 -5.78
CA ILE A 161 2.74 8.56 -4.93
C ILE A 161 3.46 7.90 -3.77
N SER A 162 2.91 8.04 -2.55
CA SER A 162 3.38 7.31 -1.37
C SER A 162 2.22 6.72 -0.59
N SER A 163 2.46 5.59 0.09
CA SER A 163 1.47 4.99 0.98
C SER A 163 1.02 5.97 2.08
N THR A 164 1.92 6.79 2.60
CA THR A 164 1.61 7.82 3.61
C THR A 164 0.62 8.86 3.09
N GLU A 165 0.82 9.36 1.86
CA GLU A 165 -0.14 10.29 1.26
C GLU A 165 -1.49 9.61 1.01
N CYS A 166 -1.50 8.36 0.54
CA CYS A 166 -2.74 7.60 0.36
C CYS A 166 -3.51 7.45 1.67
N ARG A 167 -2.84 7.08 2.77
CA ARG A 167 -3.46 6.98 4.10
C ARG A 167 -4.01 8.32 4.60
N THR A 168 -3.21 9.38 4.45
CA THR A 168 -3.59 10.75 4.85
C THR A 168 -4.83 11.23 4.08
N ARG A 169 -4.90 10.97 2.78
CA ARG A 169 -6.08 11.30 1.95
C ARG A 169 -7.30 10.52 2.39
N ALA A 170 -7.18 9.20 2.53
CA ALA A 170 -8.29 8.34 2.95
C ALA A 170 -8.83 8.74 4.34
N ALA A 171 -7.93 9.04 5.30
CA ALA A 171 -8.30 9.50 6.64
C ALA A 171 -9.13 10.80 6.61
N ARG A 172 -8.84 11.69 5.66
CA ARG A 172 -9.52 13.00 5.48
C ARG A 172 -10.70 12.94 4.51
N GLY A 173 -11.09 11.75 4.04
CA GLY A 173 -12.16 11.62 3.05
C GLY A 173 -11.82 12.19 1.66
N ARG A 174 -10.53 12.43 1.37
CA ARG A 174 -10.08 12.91 0.07
C ARG A 174 -9.92 11.73 -0.90
N PRO A 175 -10.07 11.94 -2.21
CA PRO A 175 -9.99 10.85 -3.20
C PRO A 175 -8.59 10.24 -3.25
N VAL A 176 -8.55 8.90 -3.33
CA VAL A 176 -7.35 8.10 -3.59
C VAL A 176 -7.42 7.38 -4.95
N TRP A 177 -8.48 7.68 -5.75
CA TRP A 177 -8.64 7.18 -7.11
C TRP A 177 -7.40 7.51 -7.95
N TYR A 178 -6.96 6.55 -8.77
CA TYR A 178 -5.80 6.64 -9.65
C TYR A 178 -4.43 6.71 -8.91
N LEU A 179 -4.41 6.92 -7.60
CA LEU A 179 -3.21 6.73 -6.79
C LEU A 179 -3.01 5.24 -6.46
N VAL A 180 -4.12 4.54 -6.22
CA VAL A 180 -4.17 3.10 -6.05
C VAL A 180 -5.15 2.49 -7.08
N PRO A 181 -5.05 1.19 -7.41
CA PRO A 181 -6.02 0.53 -8.28
C PRO A 181 -7.45 0.62 -7.73
N ASP A 182 -8.44 0.64 -8.63
CA ASP A 182 -9.85 0.84 -8.29
C ASP A 182 -10.36 -0.16 -7.24
N GLY A 183 -10.00 -1.42 -7.36
CA GLY A 183 -10.36 -2.45 -6.38
C GLY A 183 -9.79 -2.18 -4.99
N VAL A 184 -8.60 -1.58 -4.91
CA VAL A 184 -7.98 -1.17 -3.63
C VAL A 184 -8.74 0.02 -3.03
N VAL A 185 -9.18 1.00 -3.85
CA VAL A 185 -10.05 2.10 -3.38
C VAL A 185 -11.31 1.56 -2.73
N GLN A 186 -11.97 0.61 -3.41
CA GLN A 186 -13.20 -0.04 -2.93
C GLN A 186 -12.95 -0.83 -1.64
N TYR A 187 -11.82 -1.55 -1.56
CA TYR A 187 -11.43 -2.31 -0.37
C TYR A 187 -11.22 -1.39 0.84
N ILE A 188 -10.44 -0.31 0.69
CA ILE A 188 -10.20 0.71 1.73
C ILE A 188 -11.54 1.27 2.24
N ALA A 189 -12.45 1.61 1.32
CA ALA A 189 -13.76 2.16 1.67
C ALA A 189 -14.62 1.15 2.43
N LYS A 190 -14.71 -0.10 1.96
CA LYS A 190 -15.49 -1.20 2.55
C LYS A 190 -14.99 -1.56 3.95
N ARG A 191 -13.67 -1.66 4.11
CA ARG A 191 -13.02 -2.01 5.39
C ARG A 191 -12.88 -0.81 6.33
N LYS A 192 -13.19 0.41 5.86
CA LYS A 192 -13.04 1.68 6.58
C LYS A 192 -11.59 1.90 7.07
N LEU A 193 -10.61 1.43 6.31
CA LEU A 193 -9.21 1.57 6.65
C LEU A 193 -8.81 3.06 6.68
N TYR A 194 -7.85 3.38 7.54
CA TYR A 194 -7.25 4.72 7.72
C TYR A 194 -8.20 5.80 8.27
N ARG A 195 -9.46 5.50 8.55
CA ARG A 195 -10.38 6.47 9.16
C ARG A 195 -10.09 6.60 10.66
N ALA A 196 -10.12 7.82 11.18
CA ALA A 196 -10.14 8.03 12.62
C ALA A 196 -11.37 7.31 13.22
N PRO A 197 -11.27 6.73 14.44
CA PRO A 197 -12.43 6.25 15.14
C PRO A 197 -13.45 7.39 15.20
N GLN A 198 -14.66 7.17 14.71
CA GLN A 198 -15.75 8.14 14.90
C GLN A 198 -15.98 8.22 16.41
N ALA A 199 -15.78 9.40 17.00
CA ALA A 199 -16.25 9.66 18.34
C ALA A 199 -17.73 9.29 18.34
N SER A 200 -18.12 8.34 19.21
CA SER A 200 -19.52 8.01 19.42
C SER A 200 -20.27 9.30 19.72
N SER A 201 -21.16 9.71 18.82
CA SER A 201 -22.03 10.86 19.06
C SER A 201 -22.73 10.62 20.41
N PRO A 202 -22.68 11.56 21.35
CA PRO A 202 -23.45 11.43 22.58
C PRO A 202 -24.92 11.28 22.17
N GLY A 203 -25.56 10.22 22.68
CA GLY A 203 -26.93 9.87 22.37
C GLY A 203 -27.83 11.11 22.46
N VAL A 204 -28.53 11.39 21.38
CA VAL A 204 -29.65 12.33 21.37
C VAL A 204 -30.69 11.75 22.32
N SER A 205 -30.76 12.32 23.52
CA SER A 205 -31.85 12.06 24.46
C SER A 205 -33.16 12.44 23.77
N ALA A 206 -34.02 11.49 23.62
CA ALA A 206 -35.39 11.74 23.09
C ALA A 206 -36.06 12.81 23.98
N PRO A 207 -36.66 13.86 23.40
CA PRO A 207 -37.44 14.81 24.15
C PRO A 207 -38.70 14.12 24.69
N GLY A 208 -38.88 14.22 25.99
CA GLY A 208 -40.01 13.65 26.73
C GLY A 208 -41.36 14.11 26.14
N ALA A 209 -42.26 13.16 25.97
CA ALA A 209 -43.64 13.40 25.63
C ALA A 209 -44.31 14.17 26.77
N GLN A 210 -44.53 15.47 26.61
CA GLN A 210 -45.51 16.22 27.41
C GLN A 210 -46.89 16.08 26.72
N ARG A 211 -47.79 15.38 27.42
CA ARG A 211 -49.23 15.42 27.16
C ARG A 211 -49.76 16.78 27.57
N ALA A 212 -50.36 17.49 26.65
CA ALA A 212 -51.35 18.51 26.92
C ALA A 212 -52.56 18.34 25.99
N GLY A 213 -53.69 18.21 26.59
CA GLY A 213 -54.95 18.03 25.92
C GLY A 213 -55.56 19.36 25.49
N GLY A 214 -56.57 19.24 24.68
CA GLY A 214 -57.62 20.24 24.63
C GLY A 214 -57.79 20.97 23.29
N GLU A 215 -58.88 20.61 22.63
CA GLU A 215 -59.91 21.40 21.94
C GLU A 215 -59.76 21.69 20.44
N SER A 216 -60.72 21.10 19.79
CA SER A 216 -61.54 21.33 18.60
C SER A 216 -61.65 22.77 18.08
N THR A 217 -61.39 22.96 16.80
CA THR A 217 -62.30 23.57 15.81
C THR A 217 -61.67 23.55 14.40
N ALA A 218 -62.38 22.95 13.48
CA ALA A 218 -62.27 23.21 12.03
C ALA A 218 -63.36 24.30 11.67
N PRO A 219 -63.48 24.88 10.44
CA PRO A 219 -62.94 24.43 9.13
C PRO A 219 -62.41 25.58 8.23
N GLY A 220 -61.94 25.23 7.05
CA GLY A 220 -61.68 26.22 5.99
C GLY A 220 -60.86 25.70 4.81
N ALA A 221 -61.59 25.22 3.80
CA ALA A 221 -61.04 24.86 2.51
C ALA A 221 -60.64 26.08 1.67
N GLN A 222 -59.47 25.99 0.95
CA GLN A 222 -59.38 26.59 -0.40
C GLN A 222 -58.27 25.93 -1.22
N ARG A 223 -58.66 25.58 -2.45
CA ARG A 223 -57.86 25.02 -3.55
C ARG A 223 -57.10 26.13 -4.29
N ALA A 224 -56.09 25.74 -4.99
CA ALA A 224 -55.53 26.12 -6.29
C ALA A 224 -54.00 26.32 -6.15
N GLY A 225 -53.15 25.96 -7.06
CA GLY A 225 -53.27 25.59 -8.47
C GLY A 225 -51.91 25.04 -8.93
N VAL A 226 -51.98 24.28 -9.94
CA VAL A 226 -50.91 23.65 -10.74
C VAL A 226 -50.04 24.72 -11.42
N GLU A 227 -48.73 24.50 -11.47
CA GLU A 227 -47.99 24.86 -12.69
C GLU A 227 -46.75 24.01 -12.86
N GLN A 228 -46.71 23.28 -13.95
CA GLN A 228 -45.59 22.58 -14.54
C GLN A 228 -44.78 23.57 -15.35
N THR A 229 -43.46 23.50 -15.27
CA THR A 229 -42.62 23.94 -16.40
C THR A 229 -41.49 22.96 -16.64
N LYS A 230 -41.50 22.45 -17.87
CA LYS A 230 -40.43 21.69 -18.54
C LYS A 230 -39.33 22.62 -19.02
N GLY A 231 -38.15 22.05 -19.28
CA GLY A 231 -37.08 22.54 -20.16
C GLY A 231 -35.72 22.14 -19.60
N GLN A 232 -35.11 21.10 -20.13
CA GLN A 232 -34.21 21.02 -21.30
C GLN A 232 -32.97 21.93 -21.15
N VAL A 233 -31.81 21.38 -20.92
CA VAL A 233 -30.72 20.94 -21.82
C VAL A 233 -29.73 20.18 -20.97
#